data_c339e3672aa24154f4c0c7f5d9563ee8
#
_entry.id   c339e3672aa24154f4c0c7f5d9563ee8
#
_cell.length_a   1.000
_cell.length_b   1.000
_cell.length_c   1.000
_cell.angle_alpha   90.00
_cell.angle_beta   90.00
_cell.angle_gamma   90.00
#
_symmetry.space_group_name_H-M   'P 1'
#
loop_
_entity.id
_entity.type
_entity.pdbx_description
1 polymer ?
#
loop_
_entity_poly.entity_id
_entity_poly.type
_entity_poly.pdbx_seq_one_letter_code
_entity_poly.pdbx_strand_id
1 'polypeptide(L)'
;MGMMIMAESFDEWNVAKCKNGYNLLFDEWAEKDLVNLLHNFRNNPSVVMWCIGNEVPNQWNEGDTKIAKWLQDICHREDPTRPVTQGMDAPDAVVNNNFAAVMDVAGFNYRPFKYKVNYKKLPQRIVLGSETASTVSSRGVYKFPVERKAMAKYDDHQASSYDVEHCGWSNFCLLYTSDA
;
A
#
# COMPACT_ATOMS: atom_id res chain seq x y z
N MET A 1 24.10 2.52 0.65
CA MET A 1 23.31 2.98 -0.51
C MET A 1 22.18 3.96 -0.14
N GLY A 2 21.91 4.25 1.11
CA GLY A 2 20.94 5.27 1.52
C GLY A 2 19.48 4.99 1.16
N MET A 3 19.12 3.74 0.88
CA MET A 3 17.76 3.36 0.55
C MET A 3 16.92 3.27 1.83
N MET A 4 15.74 3.90 1.81
CA MET A 4 14.72 3.73 2.85
C MET A 4 13.87 2.51 2.54
N ILE A 5 13.49 1.78 3.59
CA ILE A 5 12.74 0.52 3.49
C ILE A 5 11.45 0.65 4.29
N MET A 6 10.35 0.31 3.68
CA MET A 6 9.09 -0.02 4.34
C MET A 6 9.07 -1.55 4.47
N ALA A 7 9.19 -2.05 5.69
CA ALA A 7 9.22 -3.50 5.92
C ALA A 7 7.79 -4.02 6.07
N GLU A 8 7.42 -4.95 5.20
CA GLU A 8 6.07 -5.50 5.11
C GLU A 8 6.00 -6.92 5.64
N SER A 9 4.90 -7.23 6.36
CA SER A 9 4.71 -8.51 7.04
C SER A 9 3.77 -9.47 6.29
N PHE A 10 2.61 -8.99 5.86
CA PHE A 10 1.54 -9.87 5.38
C PHE A 10 0.99 -9.44 4.02
N ASP A 11 0.71 -10.42 3.14
CA ASP A 11 -0.04 -10.20 1.91
C ASP A 11 -1.55 -10.46 2.10
N GLU A 12 -1.91 -11.26 3.10
CA GLU A 12 -3.30 -11.51 3.53
C GLU A 12 -3.37 -11.68 5.04
N TRP A 13 -4.56 -11.47 5.62
CA TRP A 13 -4.83 -11.75 7.01
C TRP A 13 -5.67 -13.04 7.16
N ASN A 14 -6.71 -13.02 8.00
CA ASN A 14 -7.58 -14.16 8.22
C ASN A 14 -8.60 -14.42 7.09
N VAL A 15 -8.68 -13.54 6.09
CA VAL A 15 -9.47 -13.76 4.88
C VAL A 15 -8.54 -14.06 3.71
N ALA A 16 -8.77 -15.19 3.05
CA ALA A 16 -7.91 -15.70 1.99
C ALA A 16 -7.88 -14.80 0.75
N LYS A 17 -6.69 -14.50 0.25
CA LYS A 17 -6.44 -14.00 -1.12
C LYS A 17 -6.18 -15.14 -2.09
N CYS A 18 -5.57 -16.21 -1.61
CA CYS A 18 -5.23 -17.36 -2.43
C CYS A 18 -5.47 -18.69 -1.69
N LYS A 19 -5.52 -19.77 -2.47
CA LYS A 19 -5.61 -21.10 -1.92
C LYS A 19 -4.32 -21.46 -1.17
N ASN A 20 -4.44 -21.99 0.05
CA ASN A 20 -3.33 -22.33 0.93
C ASN A 20 -2.47 -21.10 1.33
N GLY A 21 -3.10 -19.96 1.48
CA GLY A 21 -2.45 -18.74 1.91
C GLY A 21 -2.20 -18.67 3.41
N TYR A 22 -1.64 -17.55 3.84
CA TYR A 22 -1.30 -17.31 5.24
C TYR A 22 -2.54 -17.21 6.16
N ASN A 23 -3.71 -16.98 5.59
CA ASN A 23 -4.98 -16.93 6.32
C ASN A 23 -5.22 -18.18 7.18
N LEU A 24 -4.68 -19.33 6.79
CA LEU A 24 -4.80 -20.59 7.53
C LEU A 24 -3.99 -20.58 8.84
N LEU A 25 -3.00 -19.73 8.94
CA LEU A 25 -2.09 -19.62 10.07
C LEU A 25 -2.30 -18.32 10.86
N PHE A 26 -3.04 -17.38 10.31
CA PHE A 26 -3.12 -16.00 10.79
C PHE A 26 -3.49 -15.91 12.27
N ASP A 27 -4.54 -16.59 12.70
CA ASP A 27 -5.05 -16.48 14.08
C ASP A 27 -4.04 -16.99 15.11
N GLU A 28 -3.22 -17.97 14.75
CA GLU A 28 -2.21 -18.53 15.65
C GLU A 28 -0.86 -17.82 15.56
N TRP A 29 -0.45 -17.37 14.38
CA TRP A 29 0.92 -17.00 14.10
C TRP A 29 1.14 -15.50 13.85
N ALA A 30 0.11 -14.74 13.51
CA ALA A 30 0.27 -13.35 13.08
C ALA A 30 1.05 -12.50 14.09
N GLU A 31 0.72 -12.55 15.37
CA GLU A 31 1.46 -11.80 16.39
C GLU A 31 2.91 -12.28 16.51
N LYS A 32 3.13 -13.59 16.51
CA LYS A 32 4.48 -14.17 16.64
C LYS A 32 5.38 -13.74 15.48
N ASP A 33 4.85 -13.81 14.26
CA ASP A 33 5.61 -13.49 13.06
C ASP A 33 5.84 -11.98 12.94
N LEU A 34 4.85 -11.15 13.25
CA LEU A 34 5.01 -9.70 13.26
C LEU A 34 6.05 -9.27 14.30
N VAL A 35 5.97 -9.78 15.53
CA VAL A 35 6.96 -9.49 16.59
C VAL A 35 8.36 -9.92 16.15
N ASN A 36 8.47 -11.09 15.53
CA ASN A 36 9.75 -11.58 15.01
C ASN A 36 10.33 -10.66 13.93
N LEU A 37 9.50 -10.20 12.98
CA LEU A 37 9.91 -9.22 11.97
C LEU A 37 10.43 -7.93 12.62
N LEU A 38 9.65 -7.37 13.54
CA LEU A 38 10.00 -6.13 14.25
C LEU A 38 11.33 -6.27 15.00
N HIS A 39 11.50 -7.33 15.79
CA HIS A 39 12.71 -7.55 16.56
C HIS A 39 13.96 -7.74 15.69
N ASN A 40 13.82 -8.37 14.54
CA ASN A 40 14.95 -8.58 13.63
C ASN A 40 15.37 -7.28 12.94
N PHE A 41 14.46 -6.35 12.68
CA PHE A 41 14.75 -5.21 11.80
C PHE A 41 14.64 -3.83 12.46
N ARG A 42 14.08 -3.69 13.66
CA ARG A 42 13.89 -2.38 14.32
C ARG A 42 15.20 -1.61 14.59
N ASN A 43 16.33 -2.29 14.66
CA ASN A 43 17.63 -1.65 14.83
C ASN A 43 18.30 -1.28 13.48
N ASN A 44 17.66 -1.58 12.35
CA ASN A 44 18.17 -1.20 11.04
C ASN A 44 17.74 0.23 10.70
N PRO A 45 18.67 1.19 10.55
CA PRO A 45 18.33 2.58 10.30
C PRO A 45 17.69 2.82 8.91
N SER A 46 17.81 1.88 7.99
CA SER A 46 17.13 1.96 6.69
C SER A 46 15.64 1.66 6.77
N VAL A 47 15.19 0.91 7.78
CA VAL A 47 13.76 0.67 7.99
C VAL A 47 13.15 1.91 8.60
N VAL A 48 12.26 2.56 7.87
CA VAL A 48 11.63 3.82 8.27
C VAL A 48 10.15 3.69 8.59
N MET A 49 9.54 2.57 8.22
CA MET A 49 8.11 2.34 8.37
C MET A 49 7.81 0.82 8.41
N TRP A 50 6.76 0.45 9.14
CA TRP A 50 6.21 -0.90 9.15
C TRP A 50 4.95 -0.97 8.30
N CYS A 51 4.83 -2.01 7.48
CA CYS A 51 3.63 -2.30 6.71
C CYS A 51 3.00 -3.60 7.21
N ILE A 52 1.75 -3.53 7.64
CA ILE A 52 1.05 -4.65 8.27
C ILE A 52 0.18 -5.46 7.31
N GLY A 53 0.17 -5.11 6.05
CA GLY A 53 -0.58 -5.85 5.04
C GLY A 53 -0.57 -5.21 3.67
N ASN A 54 -0.79 -6.03 2.65
CA ASN A 54 -0.94 -5.59 1.28
C ASN A 54 -2.26 -6.05 0.69
N GLU A 55 -3.10 -5.11 0.26
CA GLU A 55 -4.37 -5.36 -0.44
C GLU A 55 -5.22 -6.47 0.20
N VAL A 56 -5.22 -6.51 1.53
CA VAL A 56 -5.92 -7.55 2.28
C VAL A 56 -7.43 -7.50 2.01
N PRO A 57 -8.12 -8.64 1.81
CA PRO A 57 -9.58 -8.65 1.60
C PRO A 57 -10.37 -8.01 2.73
N ASN A 58 -9.82 -7.98 3.93
CA ASN A 58 -10.38 -7.34 5.11
C ASN A 58 -10.64 -5.83 4.94
N GLN A 59 -9.94 -5.16 4.03
CA GLN A 59 -10.11 -3.72 3.77
C GLN A 59 -11.54 -3.34 3.32
N TRP A 60 -12.32 -4.30 2.84
CA TRP A 60 -13.69 -4.10 2.41
C TRP A 60 -14.70 -4.14 3.55
N ASN A 61 -14.32 -4.64 4.71
CA ASN A 61 -15.20 -4.85 5.85
C ASN A 61 -14.95 -3.83 6.96
N GLU A 62 -15.96 -3.06 7.33
CA GLU A 62 -15.87 -2.11 8.45
C GLU A 62 -15.50 -2.79 9.78
N GLY A 63 -16.01 -3.99 10.03
CA GLY A 63 -15.73 -4.76 11.25
C GLY A 63 -14.27 -5.20 11.41
N ASP A 64 -13.49 -5.22 10.33
CA ASP A 64 -12.10 -5.68 10.34
C ASP A 64 -11.08 -4.58 10.66
N THR A 65 -11.54 -3.35 10.87
CA THR A 65 -10.70 -2.26 11.42
C THR A 65 -10.06 -2.64 12.75
N LYS A 66 -10.68 -3.52 13.53
CA LYS A 66 -10.12 -4.04 14.78
C LYS A 66 -8.86 -4.90 14.57
N ILE A 67 -8.79 -5.64 13.45
CA ILE A 67 -7.59 -6.43 13.11
C ILE A 67 -6.45 -5.47 12.72
N ALA A 68 -6.75 -4.49 11.87
CA ALA A 68 -5.80 -3.45 11.50
C ALA A 68 -5.25 -2.73 12.74
N LYS A 69 -6.14 -2.34 13.66
CA LYS A 69 -5.74 -1.70 14.91
C LYS A 69 -4.89 -2.61 15.78
N TRP A 70 -5.26 -3.85 15.94
CA TRP A 70 -4.50 -4.83 16.72
C TRP A 70 -3.08 -5.02 16.20
N LEU A 71 -2.91 -5.20 14.88
CA LEU A 71 -1.59 -5.32 14.27
C LEU A 71 -0.75 -4.04 14.42
N GLN A 72 -1.38 -2.87 14.27
CA GLN A 72 -0.72 -1.59 14.51
C GLN A 72 -0.30 -1.44 15.98
N ASP A 73 -1.16 -1.82 16.92
CA ASP A 73 -0.84 -1.78 18.36
C ASP A 73 0.35 -2.69 18.71
N ILE A 74 0.50 -3.84 18.03
CA ILE A 74 1.69 -4.69 18.16
C ILE A 74 2.93 -3.93 17.67
N CYS A 75 2.87 -3.30 16.51
CA CYS A 75 3.99 -2.52 15.98
C CYS A 75 4.41 -1.42 16.97
N HIS A 76 3.45 -0.65 17.48
CA HIS A 76 3.72 0.42 18.45
C HIS A 76 4.28 -0.10 19.79
N ARG A 77 3.84 -1.28 20.22
CA ARG A 77 4.35 -1.92 21.44
C ARG A 77 5.81 -2.33 21.29
N GLU A 78 6.16 -2.92 20.15
CA GLU A 78 7.50 -3.48 19.91
C GLU A 78 8.50 -2.45 19.34
N ASP A 79 8.01 -1.45 18.62
CA ASP A 79 8.80 -0.33 18.08
C ASP A 79 7.96 0.96 17.99
N PRO A 80 7.91 1.77 19.04
CA PRO A 80 7.16 3.03 19.03
C PRO A 80 7.83 4.15 18.22
N THR A 81 8.95 3.89 17.57
CA THR A 81 9.74 4.91 16.87
C THR A 81 9.38 5.08 15.41
N ARG A 82 8.62 4.15 14.83
CA ARG A 82 8.27 4.14 13.41
C ARG A 82 6.77 4.09 13.19
N PRO A 83 6.26 4.84 12.20
CA PRO A 83 4.85 4.78 11.85
C PRO A 83 4.50 3.46 11.17
N VAL A 84 3.21 3.16 11.21
CA VAL A 84 2.61 1.95 10.63
C VAL A 84 1.72 2.33 9.46
N THR A 85 1.79 1.54 8.40
CA THR A 85 0.98 1.67 7.20
C THR A 85 0.47 0.31 6.72
N GLN A 86 -0.35 0.36 5.69
CA GLN A 86 -0.81 -0.78 4.91
C GLN A 86 -1.02 -0.36 3.46
N GLY A 87 -0.67 -1.22 2.51
CA GLY A 87 -0.99 -1.03 1.10
C GLY A 87 -2.47 -1.32 0.83
N MET A 88 -3.25 -0.31 0.42
CA MET A 88 -4.69 -0.44 0.18
C MET A 88 -5.02 -0.07 -1.26
N ASP A 89 -5.63 -1.00 -2.01
CA ASP A 89 -5.98 -0.79 -3.42
C ASP A 89 -7.40 -0.26 -3.65
N ALA A 90 -8.20 -0.14 -2.60
CA ALA A 90 -9.58 0.34 -2.64
C ALA A 90 -9.76 1.71 -1.92
N PRO A 91 -9.08 2.78 -2.36
CA PRO A 91 -8.94 4.03 -1.59
C PRO A 91 -10.27 4.68 -1.18
N ASP A 92 -11.30 4.60 -2.01
CA ASP A 92 -12.60 5.16 -1.63
C ASP A 92 -13.34 4.30 -0.59
N ALA A 93 -13.26 2.98 -0.70
CA ALA A 93 -13.88 2.07 0.25
C ALA A 93 -13.25 2.19 1.64
N VAL A 94 -11.91 2.13 1.71
CA VAL A 94 -11.17 2.18 2.99
C VAL A 94 -11.27 3.53 3.70
N VAL A 95 -11.53 4.59 2.95
CA VAL A 95 -11.81 5.91 3.55
C VAL A 95 -13.25 5.99 4.05
N ASN A 96 -14.20 5.45 3.30
CA ASN A 96 -15.62 5.50 3.66
C ASN A 96 -15.98 4.58 4.84
N ASN A 97 -15.31 3.45 4.99
CA ASN A 97 -15.50 2.50 6.10
C ASN A 97 -14.53 2.73 7.28
N ASN A 98 -13.77 3.82 7.27
CA ASN A 98 -12.79 4.19 8.29
C ASN A 98 -11.59 3.23 8.43
N PHE A 99 -11.42 2.27 7.54
CA PHE A 99 -10.30 1.33 7.62
C PHE A 99 -8.94 2.07 7.49
N ALA A 100 -8.82 2.98 6.53
CA ALA A 100 -7.61 3.79 6.34
C ALA A 100 -7.35 4.77 7.50
N ALA A 101 -8.38 5.15 8.26
CA ALA A 101 -8.25 6.08 9.37
C ALA A 101 -7.57 5.46 10.60
N VAL A 102 -7.45 4.13 10.65
CA VAL A 102 -6.76 3.41 11.74
C VAL A 102 -5.24 3.57 11.61
N MET A 103 -4.72 3.65 10.40
CA MET A 103 -3.28 3.68 10.14
C MET A 103 -2.65 5.02 10.53
N ASP A 104 -1.41 5.00 11.01
CA ASP A 104 -0.62 6.23 11.19
C ASP A 104 -0.44 6.94 9.85
N VAL A 105 -0.15 6.18 8.81
CA VAL A 105 -0.01 6.64 7.44
C VAL A 105 -0.91 5.81 6.53
N ALA A 106 -1.84 6.44 5.82
CA ALA A 106 -2.68 5.73 4.86
C ALA A 106 -1.87 5.43 3.59
N GLY A 107 -1.50 4.18 3.40
CA GLY A 107 -0.82 3.68 2.20
C GLY A 107 -1.83 3.33 1.11
N PHE A 108 -1.68 3.91 -0.07
CA PHE A 108 -2.52 3.57 -1.21
C PHE A 108 -1.72 2.93 -2.32
N ASN A 109 -2.22 1.79 -2.77
CA ASN A 109 -1.77 1.16 -3.98
C ASN A 109 -2.49 1.79 -5.15
N TYR A 110 -1.71 2.32 -6.08
CA TYR A 110 -2.22 2.90 -7.32
C TYR A 110 -3.13 4.13 -7.10
N ARG A 111 -3.81 4.55 -8.13
CA ARG A 111 -4.85 5.61 -8.14
C ARG A 111 -4.39 6.95 -7.54
N PRO A 112 -3.24 7.50 -7.95
CA PRO A 112 -2.69 8.75 -7.38
C PRO A 112 -3.67 9.94 -7.51
N PHE A 113 -4.56 9.91 -8.50
CA PHE A 113 -5.59 10.93 -8.67
C PHE A 113 -6.60 11.00 -7.49
N LYS A 114 -6.65 9.96 -6.64
CA LYS A 114 -7.49 9.92 -5.43
C LYS A 114 -6.79 10.53 -4.21
N TYR A 115 -5.49 10.70 -4.20
CA TYR A 115 -4.72 11.10 -3.02
C TYR A 115 -5.21 12.42 -2.44
N LYS A 116 -5.35 13.45 -3.27
CA LYS A 116 -5.79 14.79 -2.83
C LYS A 116 -7.17 14.79 -2.19
N VAL A 117 -8.08 13.99 -2.71
CA VAL A 117 -9.46 13.90 -2.19
C VAL A 117 -9.47 13.13 -0.87
N ASN A 118 -8.79 11.99 -0.83
CA ASN A 118 -8.75 11.13 0.35
C ASN A 118 -7.94 11.74 1.50
N TYR A 119 -6.84 12.42 1.21
CA TYR A 119 -6.11 13.22 2.19
C TYR A 119 -7.02 14.16 3.01
N LYS A 120 -7.98 14.82 2.34
CA LYS A 120 -8.88 15.76 3.02
C LYS A 120 -9.90 15.08 3.92
N LYS A 121 -10.23 13.83 3.65
CA LYS A 121 -11.21 13.04 4.42
C LYS A 121 -10.58 12.32 5.61
N LEU A 122 -9.30 11.99 5.52
CA LEU A 122 -8.60 11.23 6.55
C LEU A 122 -8.27 12.10 7.77
N PRO A 123 -8.49 11.62 9.00
CA PRO A 123 -8.22 12.37 10.22
C PRO A 123 -6.74 12.70 10.41
N GLN A 124 -5.85 11.75 10.09
CA GLN A 124 -4.40 11.90 10.20
C GLN A 124 -3.81 12.81 9.10
N ARG A 125 -4.51 12.98 7.97
CA ARG A 125 -4.07 13.79 6.82
C ARG A 125 -2.65 13.46 6.35
N ILE A 126 -2.35 12.17 6.31
CA ILE A 126 -1.09 11.64 5.78
C ILE A 126 -1.44 10.53 4.80
N VAL A 127 -0.92 10.63 3.59
CA VAL A 127 -1.11 9.65 2.51
C VAL A 127 0.25 9.31 1.92
N LEU A 128 0.47 8.04 1.70
CA LEU A 128 1.64 7.48 1.03
C LEU A 128 1.20 6.70 -0.19
N GLY A 129 1.91 6.81 -1.30
CA GLY A 129 1.83 5.84 -2.40
C GLY A 129 2.70 4.63 -2.05
N SER A 130 2.08 3.56 -1.56
CA SER A 130 2.77 2.31 -1.24
C SER A 130 3.15 1.55 -2.51
N GLU A 131 2.25 1.52 -3.49
CA GLU A 131 2.50 1.07 -4.86
C GLU A 131 1.95 2.13 -5.82
N THR A 132 2.78 3.03 -6.29
CA THR A 132 2.29 4.19 -7.02
C THR A 132 1.79 3.83 -8.41
N ALA A 133 2.50 2.95 -9.12
CA ALA A 133 2.11 2.46 -10.44
C ALA A 133 2.77 1.12 -10.77
N SER A 134 2.07 0.28 -11.52
CA SER A 134 2.65 -0.93 -12.09
C SER A 134 3.05 -0.66 -13.56
N THR A 135 4.04 0.18 -13.75
CA THR A 135 4.56 0.52 -15.06
C THR A 135 5.83 -0.26 -15.37
N VAL A 136 6.01 -0.65 -16.62
CA VAL A 136 7.22 -1.34 -17.07
C VAL A 136 8.36 -0.38 -17.40
N SER A 137 8.07 0.91 -17.56
CA SER A 137 9.09 1.93 -17.81
C SER A 137 9.23 2.85 -16.61
N SER A 138 10.42 2.93 -16.11
CA SER A 138 10.73 3.79 -14.98
C SER A 138 11.37 5.13 -15.35
N ARG A 139 11.88 5.27 -16.58
CA ARG A 139 12.54 6.50 -17.04
C ARG A 139 12.54 6.62 -18.56
N GLY A 140 12.47 7.84 -19.05
CA GLY A 140 12.83 8.18 -20.43
C GLY A 140 11.69 8.24 -21.43
N VAL A 141 10.46 8.07 -21.03
CA VAL A 141 9.29 8.27 -21.90
C VAL A 141 8.51 9.50 -21.46
N TYR A 142 8.87 10.63 -22.02
CA TYR A 142 8.18 11.91 -21.77
C TYR A 142 7.33 12.26 -22.97
N LYS A 143 6.10 11.75 -23.00
CA LYS A 143 5.12 12.14 -24.03
C LYS A 143 4.07 13.08 -23.43
N PHE A 144 3.90 14.22 -24.05
CA PHE A 144 2.88 15.21 -23.70
C PHE A 144 2.00 15.52 -24.91
N PRO A 145 0.67 15.69 -24.74
CA PRO A 145 -0.08 15.49 -23.48
C PRO A 145 -0.09 14.04 -23.07
N VAL A 146 -0.34 13.82 -21.77
CA VAL A 146 -0.49 12.49 -21.21
C VAL A 146 -1.79 11.89 -21.71
N GLU A 147 -1.70 10.85 -22.47
CA GLU A 147 -2.87 10.14 -22.96
C GLU A 147 -3.09 8.86 -22.15
N ARG A 148 -4.31 8.71 -21.66
CA ARG A 148 -4.76 7.44 -21.11
C ARG A 148 -4.98 6.47 -22.26
N LYS A 149 -4.13 5.47 -22.35
CA LYS A 149 -4.32 4.42 -23.34
C LYS A 149 -5.16 3.28 -22.76
N ALA A 150 -6.43 3.24 -23.10
CA ALA A 150 -7.21 2.05 -22.90
C ALA A 150 -6.73 0.97 -23.89
N MET A 151 -6.45 -0.24 -23.42
CA MET A 151 -6.05 -1.40 -24.24
C MET A 151 -4.67 -1.27 -24.92
N ALA A 152 -3.69 -0.67 -24.27
CA ALA A 152 -2.33 -0.70 -24.81
C ALA A 152 -1.81 -2.13 -24.87
N LYS A 153 -1.42 -2.55 -26.02
CA LYS A 153 -0.72 -3.82 -26.20
C LYS A 153 0.70 -3.70 -25.64
N TYR A 154 1.24 -4.80 -25.17
CA TYR A 154 2.66 -4.91 -24.91
C TYR A 154 3.41 -4.56 -26.21
N ASP A 155 3.91 -3.38 -26.24
CA ASP A 155 4.89 -2.96 -27.22
C ASP A 155 6.08 -2.36 -26.46
N ASP A 156 7.12 -2.12 -27.12
CA ASP A 156 8.34 -1.48 -26.64
C ASP A 156 8.15 -0.01 -26.19
N HIS A 157 6.94 0.51 -26.30
CA HIS A 157 6.55 1.85 -25.86
C HIS A 157 5.95 1.90 -24.46
N GLN A 158 5.85 0.74 -23.78
CA GLN A 158 5.89 0.71 -22.34
C GLN A 158 4.66 1.15 -21.60
N ALA A 159 3.54 0.73 -22.06
CA ALA A 159 2.40 0.62 -21.19
C ALA A 159 2.54 -0.68 -20.38
N SER A 160 2.38 -0.62 -19.07
CA SER A 160 2.20 -1.84 -18.31
C SER A 160 0.83 -2.44 -18.61
N SER A 161 0.67 -3.74 -18.39
CA SER A 161 -0.64 -4.38 -18.50
C SER A 161 -1.70 -3.74 -17.61
N TYR A 162 -1.28 -3.04 -16.58
CA TYR A 162 -2.14 -2.34 -15.65
C TYR A 162 -2.46 -0.91 -16.05
N ASP A 163 -1.67 -0.29 -16.91
CA ASP A 163 -1.95 1.06 -17.41
C ASP A 163 -3.23 1.14 -18.20
N VAL A 164 -3.78 0.00 -18.55
CA VAL A 164 -4.65 -0.09 -19.67
C VAL A 164 -6.06 -0.50 -19.35
N GLU A 165 -6.29 -1.45 -18.51
CA GLU A 165 -7.62 -2.00 -18.31
C GLU A 165 -8.18 -1.78 -16.91
N HIS A 166 -7.41 -2.03 -15.90
CA HIS A 166 -7.91 -2.08 -14.55
C HIS A 166 -7.70 -0.81 -13.77
N CYS A 167 -6.75 -0.06 -14.16
CA CYS A 167 -6.29 0.97 -13.30
C CYS A 167 -6.54 2.36 -13.82
N GLY A 168 -6.62 2.58 -15.08
CA GLY A 168 -6.95 3.89 -15.66
C GLY A 168 -6.32 5.07 -14.93
N TRP A 169 -5.34 4.79 -14.12
CA TRP A 169 -4.80 5.58 -13.06
C TRP A 169 -3.34 5.91 -13.31
N SER A 170 -2.68 5.18 -14.14
CA SER A 170 -1.36 5.55 -14.53
C SER A 170 -1.43 6.57 -15.66
N ASN A 171 -1.61 7.77 -15.28
CA ASN A 171 -1.08 8.86 -16.05
C ASN A 171 0.42 8.82 -15.86
N PHE A 172 1.12 8.23 -16.82
CA PHE A 172 2.57 8.12 -16.86
C PHE A 172 3.29 9.39 -16.39
N CYS A 173 2.74 10.55 -16.73
CA CYS A 173 3.37 11.82 -16.44
C CYS A 173 3.07 12.38 -15.06
N LEU A 174 1.99 11.99 -14.40
CA LEU A 174 1.72 12.45 -13.04
C LEU A 174 2.72 11.86 -12.04
N LEU A 175 3.28 10.70 -12.34
CA LEU A 175 4.29 10.07 -11.51
C LEU A 175 5.67 10.70 -11.66
N TYR A 176 5.97 11.23 -12.84
CA TYR A 176 7.28 11.84 -13.12
C TYR A 176 7.31 13.34 -12.92
N THR A 177 6.17 14.00 -12.88
CA THR A 177 6.08 15.46 -12.67
C THR A 177 5.72 15.84 -11.25
N SER A 178 5.25 14.92 -10.43
CA SER A 178 5.01 15.18 -9.01
C SER A 178 6.27 15.14 -8.16
N ASP A 179 7.36 14.60 -8.69
CA ASP A 179 8.66 14.50 -8.02
C ASP A 179 9.65 15.59 -8.49
N ALA A 180 9.18 16.56 -9.24
CA ALA A 180 10.00 17.69 -9.70
C ALA A 180 9.72 18.96 -8.88
#